data_15f6abd89c45d879c8d10838742c6416
#
_entry.id   15f6abd89c45d879c8d10838742c6416
#
_cell.length_a   1.000
_cell.length_b   1.000
_cell.length_c   1.000
_cell.angle_alpha   90.00
_cell.angle_beta   90.00
_cell.angle_gamma   90.00
#
_symmetry.space_group_name_H-M   'P 1'
#
loop_
_entity.id
_entity.type
_entity.pdbx_description
1 polymer ?
#
loop_
_entity_poly.entity_id
_entity_poly.type
_entity_poly.pdbx_seq_one_letter_code
_entity_poly.pdbx_strand_id
1 'polypeptide(L)'
;PLAMALVLLFITSPAEEVFWRGFVQRWFMHRFGGKAGWLLAVCVYAGVHVFSGNLMLVMAALTAGLFWGWLYWKTDSLVPCILSHAFWTVAVFILWPLTPGV
;
A
#
# COMPACT_ATOMS: atom_id res chain seq x y z
N PRO A 1 -9.55 -4.49 -18.35
CA PRO A 1 -9.25 -3.08 -18.49
C PRO A 1 -10.10 -2.19 -17.61
N LEU A 2 -11.23 -1.67 -18.07
CA LEU A 2 -12.02 -0.78 -17.25
C LEU A 2 -12.59 -1.48 -16.01
N ALA A 3 -13.13 -2.67 -16.18
CA ALA A 3 -13.67 -3.44 -15.05
C ALA A 3 -12.58 -3.75 -14.03
N MET A 4 -11.39 -4.13 -14.49
CA MET A 4 -10.25 -4.40 -13.60
C MET A 4 -9.83 -3.13 -12.87
N ALA A 5 -9.77 -2.00 -13.57
CA ALA A 5 -9.41 -0.72 -12.96
C ALA A 5 -10.40 -0.32 -11.86
N LEU A 6 -11.70 -0.53 -12.10
CA LEU A 6 -12.73 -0.23 -11.11
C LEU A 6 -12.62 -1.12 -9.88
N VAL A 7 -12.32 -2.41 -10.07
CA VAL A 7 -12.13 -3.34 -8.96
C VAL A 7 -10.90 -2.92 -8.13
N LEU A 8 -9.79 -2.61 -8.78
CA LEU A 8 -8.59 -2.16 -8.09
C LEU A 8 -8.83 -0.87 -7.32
N LEU A 9 -9.56 0.07 -7.94
CA LEU A 9 -9.81 1.37 -7.35
C LEU A 9 -10.74 1.31 -6.15
N PHE A 10 -11.88 0.60 -6.27
CA PHE A 10 -12.94 0.66 -5.27
C PHE A 10 -12.94 -0.48 -4.28
N ILE A 11 -12.23 -1.56 -4.54
CA ILE A 11 -12.23 -2.74 -3.67
C ILE A 11 -10.83 -3.06 -3.16
N THR A 12 -9.89 -3.33 -4.08
CA THR A 12 -8.57 -3.83 -3.71
C THR A 12 -7.75 -2.79 -2.96
N SER A 13 -7.66 -1.57 -3.50
CA SER A 13 -6.85 -0.53 -2.86
C SER A 13 -7.37 -0.13 -1.48
N PRO A 14 -8.68 0.13 -1.30
CA PRO A 14 -9.19 0.41 0.04
C PRO A 14 -9.02 -0.76 0.99
N ALA A 15 -9.26 -1.99 0.52
CA ALA A 15 -9.11 -3.18 1.37
C ALA A 15 -7.67 -3.36 1.83
N GLU A 16 -6.70 -3.14 0.96
CA GLU A 16 -5.29 -3.22 1.32
C GLU A 16 -4.91 -2.17 2.35
N GLU A 17 -5.40 -0.93 2.20
CA GLU A 17 -5.10 0.12 3.15
C GLU A 17 -5.76 -0.14 4.50
N VAL A 18 -6.99 -0.63 4.53
CA VAL A 18 -7.66 -0.98 5.78
C VAL A 18 -6.88 -2.08 6.50
N PHE A 19 -6.42 -3.10 5.78
CA PHE A 19 -5.67 -4.19 6.38
C PHE A 19 -4.29 -3.73 6.85
N TRP A 20 -3.49 -3.13 5.94
CA TRP A 20 -2.08 -2.84 6.25
C TRP A 20 -1.91 -1.64 7.17
N ARG A 21 -2.66 -0.55 6.95
CA ARG A 21 -2.54 0.66 7.78
C ARG A 21 -3.53 0.65 8.92
N GLY A 22 -4.77 0.30 8.64
CA GLY A 22 -5.82 0.32 9.65
C GLY A 22 -5.72 -0.80 10.67
N PHE A 23 -5.07 -1.91 10.34
CA PHE A 23 -4.93 -3.05 11.24
C PHE A 23 -3.47 -3.29 11.62
N VAL A 24 -2.64 -3.66 10.66
CA VAL A 24 -1.26 -4.10 10.93
C VAL A 24 -0.42 -2.96 11.50
N GLN A 25 -0.34 -1.85 10.78
CA GLN A 25 0.47 -0.72 11.22
C GLN A 25 -0.08 -0.11 12.50
N ARG A 26 -1.40 0.04 12.58
CA ARG A 26 -2.03 0.61 13.78
C ARG A 26 -1.70 -0.23 15.01
N TRP A 27 -1.75 -1.56 14.90
CA TRP A 27 -1.39 -2.44 16.00
C TRP A 27 0.06 -2.25 16.43
N PHE A 28 0.99 -2.22 15.46
CA PHE A 28 2.40 -1.99 15.75
C PHE A 28 2.63 -0.62 16.39
N MET A 29 1.95 0.41 15.91
CA MET A 29 2.09 1.76 16.46
C MET A 29 1.59 1.83 17.89
N HIS A 30 0.49 1.18 18.21
CA HIS A 30 -0.02 1.13 19.58
C HIS A 30 0.89 0.32 20.49
N ARG A 31 1.54 -0.72 19.97
CA ARG A 31 2.38 -1.61 20.77
C ARG A 31 3.79 -1.06 20.98
N PHE A 32 4.38 -0.43 19.95
CA PHE A 32 5.79 -0.05 19.95
C PHE A 32 6.05 1.44 19.73
N GLY A 33 5.02 2.25 19.55
CA GLY A 33 5.14 3.67 19.26
C GLY A 33 5.04 3.98 17.77
N GLY A 34 4.84 5.26 17.45
CA GLY A 34 4.54 5.68 16.09
C GLY A 34 5.63 5.36 15.08
N LYS A 35 6.88 5.78 15.36
CA LYS A 35 7.98 5.57 14.43
C LYS A 35 8.33 4.08 14.30
N ALA A 36 8.46 3.39 15.43
CA ALA A 36 8.78 1.97 15.43
C ALA A 36 7.67 1.16 14.78
N GLY A 37 6.42 1.49 15.07
CA GLY A 37 5.27 0.82 14.46
C GLY A 37 5.22 1.01 12.96
N TRP A 38 5.50 2.22 12.48
CA TRP A 38 5.59 2.51 11.06
C TRP A 38 6.67 1.65 10.38
N LEU A 39 7.88 1.64 10.94
CA LEU A 39 8.99 0.88 10.35
C LEU A 39 8.74 -0.63 10.39
N LEU A 40 8.18 -1.15 11.49
CA LEU A 40 7.84 -2.57 11.58
C LEU A 40 6.78 -2.96 10.54
N ALA A 41 5.77 -2.13 10.37
CA ALA A 41 4.74 -2.39 9.37
C ALA A 41 5.31 -2.39 7.96
N VAL A 42 6.23 -1.45 7.65
CA VAL A 42 6.91 -1.41 6.37
C VAL A 42 7.70 -2.69 6.12
N CYS A 43 8.42 -3.15 7.13
CA CYS A 43 9.20 -4.39 7.01
C CYS A 43 8.32 -5.60 6.72
N VAL A 44 7.18 -5.72 7.40
CA VAL A 44 6.25 -6.82 7.17
C VAL A 44 5.63 -6.71 5.77
N TYR A 45 5.22 -5.52 5.38
CA TYR A 45 4.60 -5.28 4.08
C TYR A 45 5.56 -5.63 2.94
N ALA A 46 6.79 -5.14 2.99
CA ALA A 46 7.79 -5.48 2.00
C ALA A 46 8.17 -6.96 2.07
N GLY A 47 8.23 -7.51 3.28
CA GLY A 47 8.61 -8.90 3.51
C GLY A 47 7.68 -9.89 2.83
N VAL A 48 6.37 -9.65 2.86
CA VAL A 48 5.42 -10.56 2.20
C VAL A 48 5.59 -10.55 0.69
N HIS A 49 6.12 -9.46 0.12
CA HIS A 49 6.36 -9.37 -1.32
C HIS A 49 7.61 -10.13 -1.77
N VAL A 50 8.47 -10.54 -0.83
CA VAL A 50 9.66 -11.36 -1.16
C VAL A 50 9.24 -12.67 -1.81
N PHE A 51 8.09 -13.21 -1.42
CA PHE A 51 7.59 -14.46 -1.98
C PHE A 51 7.20 -14.36 -3.46
N SER A 52 7.09 -13.15 -3.99
CA SER A 52 6.85 -12.97 -5.43
C SER A 52 8.06 -13.37 -6.29
N GLY A 53 9.26 -13.41 -5.69
CA GLY A 53 10.49 -13.65 -6.41
C GLY A 53 10.90 -12.50 -7.32
N ASN A 54 10.27 -11.34 -7.18
CA ASN A 54 10.50 -10.17 -8.02
C ASN A 54 11.06 -9.03 -7.18
N LEU A 55 12.36 -8.76 -7.34
CA LEU A 55 13.03 -7.73 -6.57
C LEU A 55 12.41 -6.35 -6.81
N MET A 56 12.01 -6.05 -8.04
CA MET A 56 11.40 -4.77 -8.38
C MET A 56 10.10 -4.56 -7.61
N LEU A 57 9.30 -5.62 -7.47
CA LEU A 57 8.06 -5.56 -6.70
C LEU A 57 8.33 -5.35 -5.23
N VAL A 58 9.37 -6.00 -4.69
CA VAL A 58 9.77 -5.80 -3.29
C VAL A 58 10.19 -4.36 -3.05
N MET A 59 10.98 -3.79 -3.96
CA MET A 59 11.42 -2.39 -3.85
C MET A 59 10.25 -1.42 -3.95
N ALA A 60 9.31 -1.69 -4.86
CA ALA A 60 8.11 -0.89 -4.99
C ALA A 60 7.25 -0.95 -3.72
N ALA A 61 7.11 -2.14 -3.14
CA ALA A 61 6.37 -2.32 -1.90
C ALA A 61 7.04 -1.60 -0.73
N LEU A 62 8.37 -1.65 -0.66
CA LEU A 62 9.11 -0.94 0.38
C LEU A 62 8.88 0.57 0.27
N THR A 63 8.99 1.12 -0.93
CA THR A 63 8.77 2.55 -1.18
C THR A 63 7.33 2.95 -0.84
N ALA A 64 6.36 2.17 -1.32
CA ALA A 64 4.95 2.41 -1.05
C ALA A 64 4.63 2.33 0.44
N GLY A 65 5.18 1.33 1.12
CA GLY A 65 4.99 1.18 2.56
C GLY A 65 5.55 2.34 3.35
N LEU A 66 6.75 2.81 2.97
CA LEU A 66 7.36 3.98 3.61
C LEU A 66 6.49 5.22 3.44
N PHE A 67 5.99 5.47 2.22
CA PHE A 67 5.20 6.67 1.94
C PHE A 67 3.82 6.61 2.59
N TRP A 68 3.04 5.57 2.30
CA TRP A 68 1.67 5.48 2.81
C TRP A 68 1.63 5.21 4.30
N GLY A 69 2.60 4.44 4.81
CA GLY A 69 2.73 4.24 6.25
C GLY A 69 3.07 5.53 6.97
N TRP A 70 3.97 6.33 6.41
CA TRP A 70 4.30 7.64 6.95
C TRP A 70 3.08 8.57 6.93
N LEU A 71 2.34 8.56 5.83
CA LEU A 71 1.14 9.37 5.69
C LEU A 71 0.09 9.00 6.75
N TYR A 72 -0.11 7.70 6.96
CA TYR A 72 -1.02 7.24 8.00
C TYR A 72 -0.54 7.66 9.39
N TRP A 73 0.75 7.49 9.67
CA TRP A 73 1.32 7.87 10.96
C TRP A 73 1.13 9.36 11.25
N LYS A 74 1.36 10.20 10.26
CA LYS A 74 1.26 11.65 10.45
C LYS A 74 -0.16 12.19 10.46
N THR A 75 -1.08 11.56 9.73
CA THR A 75 -2.47 12.01 9.65
C THR A 75 -3.42 11.27 10.57
N ASP A 76 -3.02 10.10 11.03
CA ASP A 76 -3.87 9.18 11.83
C ASP A 76 -5.21 8.93 11.13
N SER A 77 -5.19 8.86 9.80
CA SER A 77 -6.38 8.69 8.99
C SER A 77 -6.09 7.80 7.79
N LEU A 78 -7.04 6.90 7.48
CA LEU A 78 -6.95 6.06 6.30
C LEU A 78 -7.33 6.80 5.03
N VAL A 79 -8.07 7.89 5.13
CA VAL A 79 -8.60 8.59 3.95
C VAL A 79 -7.50 9.05 3.00
N PRO A 80 -6.48 9.80 3.43
CA PRO A 80 -5.42 10.19 2.50
C PRO A 80 -4.65 8.99 1.94
N CYS A 81 -4.49 7.93 2.72
CA CYS A 81 -3.82 6.72 2.23
C CYS A 81 -4.64 6.04 1.14
N ILE A 82 -5.93 5.88 1.36
CA ILE A 82 -6.83 5.26 0.39
C ILE A 82 -6.87 6.08 -0.90
N LEU A 83 -7.01 7.39 -0.79
CA LEU A 83 -7.09 8.28 -1.95
C LEU A 83 -5.78 8.28 -2.74
N SER A 84 -4.64 8.37 -2.05
CA SER A 84 -3.32 8.34 -2.71
C SER A 84 -3.06 7.01 -3.39
N HIS A 85 -3.37 5.92 -2.71
CA HIS A 85 -3.17 4.57 -3.25
C HIS A 85 -4.07 4.34 -4.46
N ALA A 86 -5.32 4.76 -4.38
CA ALA A 86 -6.25 4.63 -5.49
C ALA A 86 -5.79 5.45 -6.69
N PHE A 87 -5.35 6.68 -6.47
CA PHE A 87 -4.81 7.53 -7.52
C PHE A 87 -3.58 6.89 -8.18
N TRP A 88 -2.67 6.38 -7.37
CA TRP A 88 -1.46 5.70 -7.85
C TRP A 88 -1.82 4.48 -8.71
N THR A 89 -2.75 3.66 -8.23
CA THR A 89 -3.19 2.46 -8.95
C THR A 89 -3.75 2.81 -10.32
N VAL A 90 -4.61 3.82 -10.39
CA VAL A 90 -5.20 4.25 -11.66
C VAL A 90 -4.14 4.83 -12.58
N ALA A 91 -3.24 5.66 -12.05
CA ALA A 91 -2.18 6.27 -12.84
C ALA A 91 -1.26 5.21 -13.44
N VAL A 92 -0.84 4.24 -12.65
CA VAL A 92 0.02 3.15 -13.14
C VAL A 92 -0.70 2.30 -14.17
N PHE A 93 -1.97 1.99 -13.92
CA PHE A 93 -2.76 1.16 -14.84
C PHE A 93 -2.95 1.84 -16.20
N ILE A 94 -3.19 3.15 -16.21
CA ILE A 94 -3.43 3.90 -17.45
C ILE A 94 -2.12 4.27 -18.14
N LEU A 95 -1.17 4.84 -17.39
CA LEU A 95 0.08 5.35 -17.97
C LEU A 95 1.11 4.27 -18.25
N TRP A 96 1.00 3.15 -17.55
CA TRP A 96 1.97 2.06 -17.69
C TRP A 96 1.26 0.71 -17.60
N PRO A 97 0.59 0.27 -18.69
CA PRO A 97 -0.08 -1.02 -18.67
C PRO A 97 0.92 -2.13 -18.40
N LEU A 98 0.75 -2.85 -17.30
CA LEU A 98 1.64 -3.94 -16.91
C LEU A 98 1.30 -5.24 -17.61
N THR A 99 0.07 -5.34 -18.12
CA THR A 99 -0.43 -6.53 -18.80
C THR A 99 -0.51 -6.26 -20.29
N PRO A 100 0.26 -6.98 -21.13
CA PRO A 100 0.17 -6.79 -22.58
C PRO A 100 -1.26 -7.02 -23.08
N GLY A 101 -1.70 -6.17 -23.99
CA GLY A 101 -3.02 -6.28 -24.57
C GLY A 101 -4.15 -5.73 -23.74
N VAL A 102 -3.83 -5.10 -22.64
CA VAL A 102 -4.82 -4.45 -21.78
C VAL A 102 -4.99 -3.00 -22.15
#